data_5755501521ff728ce7d98773ecbe721a
#
_entry.id   5755501521ff728ce7d98773ecbe721a
#
_cell.length_a   1.000
_cell.length_b   1.000
_cell.length_c   1.000
_cell.angle_alpha   90.00
_cell.angle_beta   90.00
_cell.angle_gamma   90.00
#
_symmetry.space_group_name_H-M   'P 1'
#
loop_
_entity.id
_entity.type
_entity.pdbx_description
1 polymer ?
#
loop_
_entity_poly.entity_id
_entity_poly.type
_entity_poly.pdbx_seq_one_letter_code
_entity_poly.pdbx_strand_id
1 'polypeptide(L)'
;MFKQLVTIKMAISDYVLLHTGQKMPLIGLGTWKSSPGEVKEAVWNAVKTGYHHIDCAAVYNNEAEIGEFFKEHVGADKIVRREELFVTSKLWNTKHHPEDVETSCCKTLEDLKLTYLDLYLIHWPHAFERGDNPFPKNPDGTIRYDFIDYKETWKAMESLVKKGLVKAIGLSNFNSRQIDDIISIANIKPTVLQIECHPYLAQNELIGHCQKHGLVVTAYSPLGSSDRLWKAPDEPLLLEDTNVKAIAEKHGKSPAQILLRWQVQRGVVAIPKSVNPARIAQNLQVFDFTLTEDDMKRIGSLNKNWRYIVPKIKVDNEFVPRDAQHPHYPFNDPY
;
A
#
# COMPACT_ATOMS: atom_id res chain seq x y z
N MET A 1 7.83 -43.70 27.86
CA MET A 1 8.79 -43.03 26.95
C MET A 1 8.03 -42.04 26.10
N PHE A 2 7.79 -40.84 26.64
CA PHE A 2 7.04 -39.78 25.97
C PHE A 2 7.99 -39.03 25.02
N LYS A 3 7.76 -39.13 23.71
CA LYS A 3 8.40 -38.27 22.71
C LYS A 3 7.87 -36.83 22.88
N GLN A 4 8.68 -35.95 23.44
CA GLN A 4 8.47 -34.52 23.32
C GLN A 4 8.53 -34.13 21.84
N LEU A 5 7.37 -33.79 21.27
CA LEU A 5 7.30 -33.06 20.00
C LEU A 5 7.86 -31.66 20.22
N VAL A 6 9.12 -31.47 19.81
CA VAL A 6 9.71 -30.15 19.70
C VAL A 6 9.01 -29.44 18.53
N THR A 7 8.03 -28.60 18.83
CA THR A 7 7.44 -27.69 17.85
C THR A 7 8.50 -26.67 17.50
N ILE A 8 9.18 -26.86 16.36
CA ILE A 8 10.07 -25.83 15.80
C ILE A 8 9.18 -24.66 15.43
N LYS A 9 9.14 -23.61 16.29
CA LYS A 9 8.60 -22.33 15.91
C LYS A 9 9.47 -21.80 14.76
N MET A 10 8.99 -21.92 13.53
CA MET A 10 9.60 -21.17 12.42
C MET A 10 9.56 -19.69 12.78
N ALA A 11 10.72 -19.06 12.84
CA ALA A 11 10.78 -17.59 12.93
C ALA A 11 10.08 -17.03 11.71
N ILE A 12 9.13 -16.11 11.93
CA ILE A 12 8.46 -15.42 10.82
C ILE A 12 9.53 -14.57 10.14
N SER A 13 9.70 -14.76 8.84
CA SER A 13 10.57 -13.92 8.01
C SER A 13 10.11 -12.47 8.08
N ASP A 14 11.02 -11.52 8.01
CA ASP A 14 10.76 -10.08 7.90
C ASP A 14 10.44 -9.62 6.47
N TYR A 15 10.44 -10.54 5.51
CA TYR A 15 10.11 -10.31 4.10
C TYR A 15 9.22 -11.42 3.53
N VAL A 16 8.54 -11.10 2.45
CA VAL A 16 7.85 -12.07 1.56
C VAL A 16 8.60 -12.16 0.23
N LEU A 17 8.65 -13.36 -0.35
CA LEU A 17 9.25 -13.56 -1.66
C LEU A 17 8.20 -13.34 -2.75
N LEU A 18 8.46 -12.41 -3.65
CA LEU A 18 7.64 -12.18 -4.83
C LEU A 18 7.92 -13.26 -5.88
N HIS A 19 6.96 -13.54 -6.78
CA HIS A 19 7.18 -14.51 -7.87
C HIS A 19 8.28 -14.08 -8.86
N THR A 20 8.70 -12.80 -8.84
CA THR A 20 9.85 -12.28 -9.57
C THR A 20 11.21 -12.61 -8.91
N GLY A 21 11.20 -13.25 -7.74
CA GLY A 21 12.40 -13.56 -6.95
C GLY A 21 12.86 -12.44 -6.01
N GLN A 22 12.20 -11.26 -6.02
CA GLN A 22 12.53 -10.17 -5.11
C GLN A 22 12.01 -10.42 -3.69
N LYS A 23 12.81 -10.01 -2.70
CA LYS A 23 12.38 -9.95 -1.30
C LYS A 23 11.71 -8.63 -1.01
N MET A 24 10.43 -8.64 -0.66
CA MET A 24 9.66 -7.46 -0.26
C MET A 24 9.51 -7.46 1.25
N PRO A 25 10.05 -6.45 1.97
CA PRO A 25 9.91 -6.36 3.43
C PRO A 25 8.44 -6.27 3.84
N LEU A 26 8.07 -7.01 4.89
CA LEU A 26 6.69 -7.10 5.38
C LEU A 26 6.20 -5.81 6.07
N ILE A 27 7.12 -4.96 6.53
CA ILE A 27 6.80 -3.62 7.05
C ILE A 27 7.50 -2.57 6.20
N GLY A 28 6.74 -1.63 5.68
CA GLY A 28 7.24 -0.48 4.93
C GLY A 28 6.77 0.84 5.54
N LEU A 29 7.43 1.95 5.21
CA LEU A 29 6.99 3.29 5.55
C LEU A 29 6.04 3.81 4.47
N GLY A 30 4.78 4.11 4.84
CA GLY A 30 3.86 4.88 4.01
C GLY A 30 4.19 6.38 4.07
N THR A 31 4.10 7.08 2.93
CA THR A 31 4.45 8.51 2.84
C THR A 31 3.26 9.42 2.54
N TRP A 32 2.06 8.86 2.34
CA TRP A 32 0.85 9.64 2.08
C TRP A 32 0.51 10.61 3.22
N LYS A 33 0.15 11.86 2.91
CA LYS A 33 -0.19 12.93 3.86
C LYS A 33 0.97 13.38 4.77
N SER A 34 2.22 13.09 4.44
CA SER A 34 3.34 13.77 5.09
C SER A 34 3.43 15.18 4.54
N SER A 35 3.45 16.15 5.44
CA SER A 35 3.51 17.56 5.07
C SER A 35 4.88 17.90 4.44
N PRO A 36 4.96 18.95 3.62
CA PRO A 36 6.25 19.46 3.14
C PRO A 36 7.23 19.72 4.30
N GLY A 37 8.47 19.24 4.16
CA GLY A 37 9.51 19.32 5.17
C GLY A 37 9.53 18.17 6.19
N GLU A 38 8.51 17.31 6.21
CA GLU A 38 8.42 16.20 7.17
C GLU A 38 8.83 14.85 6.57
N VAL A 39 8.60 14.63 5.26
CA VAL A 39 8.75 13.29 4.67
C VAL A 39 10.22 12.88 4.57
N LYS A 40 11.13 13.80 4.28
CA LYS A 40 12.58 13.52 4.24
C LYS A 40 13.07 13.01 5.60
N GLU A 41 12.69 13.69 6.69
CA GLU A 41 13.04 13.28 8.05
C GLU A 41 12.36 11.96 8.45
N ALA A 42 11.13 11.72 8.03
CA ALA A 42 10.44 10.46 8.27
C ALA A 42 11.18 9.29 7.59
N VAL A 43 11.59 9.45 6.32
CA VAL A 43 12.38 8.44 5.59
C VAL A 43 13.75 8.25 6.22
N TRP A 44 14.44 9.33 6.63
CA TRP A 44 15.70 9.25 7.38
C TRP A 44 15.55 8.40 8.64
N ASN A 45 14.57 8.72 9.49
CA ASN A 45 14.31 8.00 10.73
C ASN A 45 13.94 6.53 10.47
N ALA A 46 13.17 6.25 9.43
CA ALA A 46 12.81 4.90 9.05
C ALA A 46 14.04 4.08 8.63
N VAL A 47 14.84 4.57 7.70
CA VAL A 47 16.04 3.86 7.22
C VAL A 47 17.05 3.67 8.35
N LYS A 48 17.28 4.70 9.17
CA LYS A 48 18.15 4.61 10.34
C LYS A 48 17.69 3.57 11.36
N THR A 49 16.39 3.33 11.45
CA THR A 49 15.79 2.34 12.37
C THR A 49 15.78 0.92 11.77
N GLY A 50 16.08 0.77 10.47
CA GLY A 50 16.13 -0.52 9.78
C GLY A 50 14.98 -0.80 8.83
N TYR A 51 14.20 0.20 8.43
CA TYR A 51 13.26 0.02 7.32
C TYR A 51 14.01 -0.13 6.01
N HIS A 52 13.57 -1.10 5.23
CA HIS A 52 14.06 -1.37 3.87
C HIS A 52 12.96 -1.24 2.81
N HIS A 53 11.75 -0.77 3.15
CA HIS A 53 10.65 -0.59 2.22
C HIS A 53 10.03 0.80 2.40
N ILE A 54 9.98 1.59 1.31
CA ILE A 54 9.38 2.92 1.26
C ILE A 54 8.28 2.92 0.20
N ASP A 55 7.07 3.29 0.59
CA ASP A 55 5.90 3.39 -0.31
C ASP A 55 5.61 4.83 -0.66
N CYS A 56 5.77 5.17 -1.93
CA CYS A 56 5.58 6.49 -2.54
C CYS A 56 4.39 6.50 -3.50
N ALA A 57 4.01 7.65 -3.99
CA ALA A 57 3.17 7.84 -5.16
C ALA A 57 3.30 9.27 -5.71
N ALA A 58 3.25 9.43 -7.03
CA ALA A 58 3.35 10.73 -7.70
C ALA A 58 2.31 11.74 -7.17
N VAL A 59 1.06 11.29 -6.93
CA VAL A 59 -0.02 12.15 -6.43
C VAL A 59 0.16 12.64 -4.99
N TYR A 60 1.11 12.07 -4.22
CA TYR A 60 1.40 12.55 -2.86
C TYR A 60 2.18 13.87 -2.83
N ASN A 61 2.71 14.29 -3.98
CA ASN A 61 3.47 15.54 -4.16
C ASN A 61 4.67 15.69 -3.21
N ASN A 62 5.30 14.58 -2.82
CA ASN A 62 6.44 14.58 -1.91
C ASN A 62 7.62 13.70 -2.38
N GLU A 63 7.55 13.13 -3.61
CA GLU A 63 8.61 12.28 -4.15
C GLU A 63 9.94 13.04 -4.33
N ALA A 64 9.91 14.31 -4.72
CA ALA A 64 11.12 15.13 -4.87
C ALA A 64 11.85 15.31 -3.52
N GLU A 65 11.10 15.52 -2.43
CA GLU A 65 11.68 15.63 -1.08
C GLU A 65 12.27 14.30 -0.60
N ILE A 66 11.60 13.18 -0.91
CA ILE A 66 12.14 11.83 -0.66
C ILE A 66 13.39 11.62 -1.50
N GLY A 67 13.40 12.10 -2.74
CA GLY A 67 14.56 12.04 -3.65
C GLY A 67 15.80 12.75 -3.11
N GLU A 68 15.64 13.86 -2.40
CA GLU A 68 16.78 14.50 -1.74
C GLU A 68 17.39 13.60 -0.66
N PHE A 69 16.56 12.87 0.10
CA PHE A 69 17.08 11.85 1.01
C PHE A 69 17.86 10.75 0.24
N PHE A 70 17.30 10.21 -0.84
CA PHE A 70 17.95 9.14 -1.60
C PHE A 70 19.27 9.61 -2.19
N LYS A 71 19.32 10.81 -2.76
CA LYS A 71 20.56 11.42 -3.30
C LYS A 71 21.66 11.55 -2.24
N GLU A 72 21.29 11.94 -1.02
CA GLU A 72 22.25 12.19 0.06
C GLU A 72 22.72 10.89 0.72
N HIS A 73 21.84 9.87 0.85
CA HIS A 73 22.03 8.77 1.79
C HIS A 73 21.96 7.37 1.17
N VAL A 74 21.66 7.24 -0.12
CA VAL A 74 21.54 5.93 -0.80
C VAL A 74 22.63 5.78 -1.87
N GLY A 75 23.44 4.72 -1.78
CA GLY A 75 24.51 4.41 -2.72
C GLY A 75 25.61 3.55 -2.11
N ALA A 76 26.65 3.24 -2.89
CA ALA A 76 27.71 2.29 -2.51
C ALA A 76 28.44 2.70 -1.21
N ASP A 77 28.72 4.01 -1.05
CA ASP A 77 29.45 4.54 0.11
C ASP A 77 28.52 5.33 1.07
N LYS A 78 27.24 5.03 1.03
CA LYS A 78 26.21 5.70 1.84
C LYS A 78 25.69 4.80 2.97
N ILE A 79 24.75 5.31 3.77
CA ILE A 79 24.21 4.58 4.93
C ILE A 79 23.40 3.34 4.54
N VAL A 80 22.86 3.29 3.32
CA VAL A 80 22.15 2.15 2.76
C VAL A 80 22.43 2.05 1.26
N ARG A 81 22.65 0.84 0.76
CA ARG A 81 22.81 0.60 -0.67
C ARG A 81 21.46 0.58 -1.35
N ARG A 82 21.38 0.98 -2.65
CA ARG A 82 20.11 1.02 -3.41
C ARG A 82 19.42 -0.34 -3.47
N GLU A 83 20.18 -1.41 -3.62
CA GLU A 83 19.68 -2.78 -3.68
C GLU A 83 19.15 -3.33 -2.35
N GLU A 84 19.44 -2.65 -1.24
CA GLU A 84 18.90 -2.98 0.08
C GLU A 84 17.55 -2.34 0.34
N LEU A 85 17.15 -1.38 -0.51
CA LEU A 85 15.83 -0.73 -0.42
C LEU A 85 14.85 -1.29 -1.44
N PHE A 86 13.63 -1.52 -0.99
CA PHE A 86 12.46 -1.80 -1.80
C PHE A 86 11.63 -0.53 -1.90
N VAL A 87 11.61 0.11 -3.07
CA VAL A 87 10.91 1.37 -3.30
C VAL A 87 9.74 1.14 -4.23
N THR A 88 8.54 1.46 -3.73
CA THR A 88 7.28 1.41 -4.47
C THR A 88 6.83 2.80 -4.86
N SER A 89 6.34 2.98 -6.08
CA SER A 89 5.54 4.13 -6.47
C SER A 89 4.35 3.75 -7.35
N LYS A 90 3.55 4.73 -7.78
CA LYS A 90 2.24 4.47 -8.39
C LYS A 90 1.94 5.44 -9.53
N LEU A 91 1.42 4.90 -10.62
CA LEU A 91 0.88 5.64 -11.77
C LEU A 91 -0.46 6.28 -11.38
N TRP A 92 -0.56 7.61 -11.52
CA TRP A 92 -1.80 8.31 -11.18
C TRP A 92 -2.87 8.22 -12.26
N ASN A 93 -4.12 8.45 -11.87
CA ASN A 93 -5.32 8.26 -12.68
C ASN A 93 -5.38 9.11 -13.97
N THR A 94 -4.68 10.25 -14.03
CA THR A 94 -4.61 11.10 -15.24
C THR A 94 -3.58 10.64 -16.26
N LYS A 95 -2.88 9.53 -16.01
CA LYS A 95 -1.74 9.04 -16.80
C LYS A 95 -1.94 7.60 -17.29
N HIS A 96 -3.19 7.14 -17.41
CA HIS A 96 -3.53 5.79 -17.83
C HIS A 96 -3.33 5.52 -19.32
N HIS A 97 -3.27 6.56 -20.16
CA HIS A 97 -2.98 6.36 -21.59
C HIS A 97 -1.59 5.73 -21.79
N PRO A 98 -1.45 4.72 -22.66
CA PRO A 98 -0.19 4.00 -22.86
C PRO A 98 1.02 4.89 -23.14
N GLU A 99 0.84 5.98 -23.87
CA GLU A 99 1.88 6.95 -24.20
C GLU A 99 2.34 7.81 -22.98
N ASP A 100 1.55 7.87 -21.91
CA ASP A 100 1.89 8.65 -20.70
C ASP A 100 2.56 7.81 -19.61
N VAL A 101 2.41 6.48 -19.66
CA VAL A 101 2.87 5.57 -18.60
C VAL A 101 4.38 5.66 -18.40
N GLU A 102 5.14 5.60 -19.49
CA GLU A 102 6.61 5.67 -19.40
C GLU A 102 7.08 7.05 -18.93
N THR A 103 6.54 8.11 -19.52
CA THR A 103 6.89 9.49 -19.13
C THR A 103 6.61 9.74 -17.64
N SER A 104 5.48 9.22 -17.13
CA SER A 104 5.11 9.33 -15.71
C SER A 104 6.07 8.53 -14.81
N CYS A 105 6.47 7.33 -15.22
CA CYS A 105 7.45 6.53 -14.49
C CYS A 105 8.82 7.23 -14.47
N CYS A 106 9.27 7.76 -15.60
CA CYS A 106 10.52 8.52 -15.68
C CYS A 106 10.49 9.78 -14.80
N LYS A 107 9.35 10.48 -14.75
CA LYS A 107 9.18 11.64 -13.85
C LYS A 107 9.30 11.24 -12.38
N THR A 108 8.64 10.15 -11.98
CA THR A 108 8.78 9.58 -10.62
C THR A 108 10.24 9.22 -10.31
N LEU A 109 10.95 8.57 -11.25
CA LEU A 109 12.37 8.24 -11.07
C LEU A 109 13.24 9.49 -10.95
N GLU A 110 12.98 10.53 -11.75
CA GLU A 110 13.65 11.82 -11.67
C GLU A 110 13.41 12.48 -10.30
N ASP A 111 12.17 12.53 -9.83
CA ASP A 111 11.83 13.12 -8.54
C ASP A 111 12.49 12.36 -7.39
N LEU A 112 12.42 11.04 -7.39
CA LEU A 112 13.04 10.19 -6.38
C LEU A 112 14.57 10.08 -6.51
N LYS A 113 15.20 10.65 -7.58
CA LYS A 113 16.64 10.52 -7.86
C LYS A 113 17.12 9.06 -7.97
N LEU A 114 16.29 8.21 -8.52
CA LEU A 114 16.53 6.77 -8.69
C LEU A 114 16.64 6.41 -10.18
N THR A 115 17.30 5.29 -10.47
CA THR A 115 17.41 4.74 -11.83
C THR A 115 16.39 3.63 -12.10
N TYR A 116 15.81 3.05 -11.06
CA TYR A 116 14.76 2.04 -11.15
C TYR A 116 13.88 2.06 -9.90
N LEU A 117 12.62 1.58 -10.04
CA LEU A 117 11.75 1.22 -8.92
C LEU A 117 11.76 -0.30 -8.71
N ASP A 118 11.56 -0.74 -7.48
CA ASP A 118 11.37 -2.16 -7.19
C ASP A 118 9.95 -2.60 -7.55
N LEU A 119 8.96 -1.72 -7.38
CA LEU A 119 7.56 -1.97 -7.71
C LEU A 119 6.88 -0.70 -8.21
N TYR A 120 6.14 -0.80 -9.32
CA TYR A 120 5.29 0.27 -9.82
C TYR A 120 3.85 -0.22 -9.96
N LEU A 121 2.89 0.51 -9.41
CA LEU A 121 1.48 0.11 -9.34
C LEU A 121 0.60 1.01 -10.21
N ILE A 122 -0.44 0.48 -10.85
CA ILE A 122 -1.59 1.30 -11.25
C ILE A 122 -2.32 1.67 -9.96
N HIS A 123 -2.47 2.98 -9.67
CA HIS A 123 -2.95 3.46 -8.36
C HIS A 123 -4.43 3.17 -8.12
N TRP A 124 -5.26 3.31 -9.16
CA TRP A 124 -6.68 2.99 -9.18
C TRP A 124 -7.04 2.39 -10.54
N PRO A 125 -8.09 1.55 -10.66
CA PRO A 125 -8.50 0.99 -11.95
C PRO A 125 -9.18 2.01 -12.87
N HIS A 126 -9.75 3.08 -12.32
CA HIS A 126 -10.46 4.11 -13.08
C HIS A 126 -9.56 5.29 -13.44
N ALA A 127 -9.72 5.79 -14.66
CA ALA A 127 -8.95 6.92 -15.17
C ALA A 127 -9.67 8.25 -15.00
N PHE A 128 -8.90 9.31 -14.83
CA PHE A 128 -9.35 10.71 -14.92
C PHE A 128 -8.93 11.27 -16.27
N GLU A 129 -9.59 12.36 -16.69
CA GLU A 129 -9.21 13.09 -17.90
C GLU A 129 -7.69 13.33 -17.93
N ARG A 130 -7.10 12.99 -19.07
CA ARG A 130 -5.67 13.09 -19.31
C ARG A 130 -5.14 14.50 -19.11
N GLY A 131 -4.04 14.67 -18.39
CA GLY A 131 -3.40 15.97 -18.17
C GLY A 131 -2.51 16.01 -16.94
N ASP A 132 -2.02 17.21 -16.60
CA ASP A 132 -1.12 17.43 -15.47
C ASP A 132 -1.85 17.85 -14.19
N ASN A 133 -3.13 18.24 -14.30
CA ASN A 133 -3.96 18.47 -13.12
C ASN A 133 -4.35 17.10 -12.52
N PRO A 134 -3.91 16.73 -11.32
CA PRO A 134 -4.19 15.40 -10.76
C PRO A 134 -5.67 15.17 -10.44
N PHE A 135 -6.48 16.24 -10.33
CA PHE A 135 -7.90 16.17 -10.05
C PHE A 135 -8.68 17.10 -10.98
N PRO A 136 -8.80 16.75 -12.29
CA PRO A 136 -9.52 17.56 -13.25
C PRO A 136 -11.01 17.59 -12.91
N LYS A 137 -11.59 18.79 -12.78
CA LYS A 137 -12.97 19.00 -12.33
C LYS A 137 -13.81 19.73 -13.34
N ASN A 138 -15.08 19.38 -13.39
CA ASN A 138 -16.14 20.16 -14.00
C ASN A 138 -16.48 21.41 -13.17
N PRO A 139 -17.22 22.39 -13.71
CA PRO A 139 -17.66 23.56 -12.96
C PRO A 139 -18.49 23.24 -11.70
N ASP A 140 -19.19 22.11 -11.67
CA ASP A 140 -19.98 21.62 -10.55
C ASP A 140 -19.14 20.89 -9.48
N GLY A 141 -17.81 20.77 -9.68
CA GLY A 141 -16.89 20.12 -8.76
C GLY A 141 -16.76 18.61 -8.94
N THR A 142 -17.51 17.96 -9.84
CA THR A 142 -17.34 16.55 -10.18
C THR A 142 -16.06 16.32 -10.97
N ILE A 143 -15.50 15.10 -10.89
CA ILE A 143 -14.30 14.73 -11.63
C ILE A 143 -14.63 14.59 -13.12
N ARG A 144 -13.73 15.05 -13.98
CA ARG A 144 -13.71 14.69 -15.40
C ARG A 144 -13.00 13.37 -15.56
N TYR A 145 -13.77 12.35 -16.00
CA TYR A 145 -13.27 11.00 -16.17
C TYR A 145 -12.78 10.77 -17.59
N ASP A 146 -11.88 9.79 -17.70
CA ASP A 146 -11.52 9.10 -18.92
C ASP A 146 -11.97 7.63 -18.82
N PHE A 147 -12.32 7.00 -19.95
CA PHE A 147 -12.84 5.65 -19.97
C PHE A 147 -11.88 4.65 -20.64
N ILE A 148 -10.59 5.01 -20.71
CA ILE A 148 -9.57 4.09 -21.19
C ILE A 148 -9.58 2.81 -20.35
N ASP A 149 -9.46 1.65 -21.02
CA ASP A 149 -9.41 0.36 -20.35
C ASP A 149 -8.07 0.19 -19.64
N TYR A 150 -8.09 -0.14 -18.36
CA TYR A 150 -6.88 -0.42 -17.58
C TYR A 150 -6.02 -1.55 -18.14
N LYS A 151 -6.57 -2.40 -19.02
CA LYS A 151 -5.81 -3.42 -19.76
C LYS A 151 -4.83 -2.79 -20.76
N GLU A 152 -5.17 -1.68 -21.38
CA GLU A 152 -4.23 -0.95 -22.24
C GLU A 152 -3.12 -0.30 -21.42
N THR A 153 -3.47 0.27 -20.25
CA THR A 153 -2.50 0.77 -19.28
C THR A 153 -1.54 -0.34 -18.83
N TRP A 154 -2.08 -1.56 -18.57
CA TRP A 154 -1.27 -2.70 -18.15
C TRP A 154 -0.22 -3.10 -19.19
N LYS A 155 -0.57 -3.15 -20.46
CA LYS A 155 0.37 -3.44 -21.55
C LYS A 155 1.54 -2.43 -21.58
N ALA A 156 1.26 -1.17 -21.33
CA ALA A 156 2.30 -0.14 -21.23
C ALA A 156 3.17 -0.32 -19.96
N MET A 157 2.57 -0.71 -18.83
CA MET A 157 3.32 -1.05 -17.60
C MET A 157 4.31 -2.20 -17.83
N GLU A 158 3.94 -3.23 -18.60
CA GLU A 158 4.85 -4.34 -18.97
C GLU A 158 6.09 -3.85 -19.73
N SER A 159 5.97 -2.78 -20.52
CA SER A 159 7.08 -2.20 -21.25
C SER A 159 8.13 -1.57 -20.32
N LEU A 160 7.72 -1.05 -19.15
CA LEU A 160 8.63 -0.50 -18.15
C LEU A 160 9.57 -1.58 -17.57
N VAL A 161 9.03 -2.79 -17.37
CA VAL A 161 9.83 -3.93 -16.91
C VAL A 161 10.87 -4.31 -17.97
N LYS A 162 10.44 -4.41 -19.25
CA LYS A 162 11.33 -4.73 -20.38
C LYS A 162 12.46 -3.70 -20.55
N LYS A 163 12.19 -2.44 -20.23
CA LYS A 163 13.16 -1.33 -20.27
C LYS A 163 14.04 -1.25 -19.01
N GLY A 164 13.78 -2.05 -17.98
CA GLY A 164 14.52 -2.02 -16.72
C GLY A 164 14.23 -0.80 -15.84
N LEU A 165 13.20 -0.02 -16.16
CA LEU A 165 12.77 1.13 -15.33
C LEU A 165 12.14 0.68 -14.02
N VAL A 166 11.50 -0.49 -14.01
CA VAL A 166 10.89 -1.11 -12.83
C VAL A 166 11.21 -2.60 -12.81
N LYS A 167 11.38 -3.18 -11.61
CA LYS A 167 11.65 -4.62 -11.46
C LYS A 167 10.37 -5.45 -11.40
N ALA A 168 9.30 -4.90 -10.87
CA ALA A 168 8.00 -5.53 -10.76
C ALA A 168 6.89 -4.51 -10.99
N ILE A 169 5.74 -4.99 -11.47
CA ILE A 169 4.53 -4.21 -11.66
C ILE A 169 3.36 -4.85 -10.92
N GLY A 170 2.38 -4.02 -10.53
CA GLY A 170 1.23 -4.49 -9.79
C GLY A 170 0.05 -3.52 -9.84
N LEU A 171 -0.92 -3.78 -9.00
CA LEU A 171 -2.20 -3.13 -8.98
C LEU A 171 -2.46 -2.51 -7.60
N SER A 172 -3.26 -1.45 -7.56
CA SER A 172 -3.78 -0.90 -6.31
C SER A 172 -5.26 -0.57 -6.44
N ASN A 173 -6.05 -0.93 -5.43
CA ASN A 173 -7.49 -0.72 -5.40
C ASN A 173 -8.28 -1.47 -6.49
N PHE A 174 -7.77 -2.57 -7.01
CA PHE A 174 -8.49 -3.45 -7.94
C PHE A 174 -9.30 -4.49 -7.16
N ASN A 175 -10.47 -4.86 -7.66
CA ASN A 175 -11.27 -5.98 -7.17
C ASN A 175 -10.89 -7.30 -7.88
N SER A 176 -11.44 -8.42 -7.42
CA SER A 176 -11.11 -9.77 -7.95
C SER A 176 -11.37 -9.90 -9.45
N ARG A 177 -12.52 -9.40 -9.94
CA ARG A 177 -12.85 -9.42 -11.38
C ARG A 177 -11.83 -8.64 -12.21
N GLN A 178 -11.44 -7.45 -11.76
CA GLN A 178 -10.45 -6.63 -12.46
C GLN A 178 -9.05 -7.25 -12.43
N ILE A 179 -8.70 -7.98 -11.36
CA ILE A 179 -7.46 -8.77 -11.30
C ILE A 179 -7.50 -9.90 -12.34
N ASP A 180 -8.60 -10.63 -12.43
CA ASP A 180 -8.76 -11.70 -13.42
C ASP A 180 -8.70 -11.17 -14.85
N ASP A 181 -9.31 -10.01 -15.12
CA ASP A 181 -9.22 -9.31 -16.40
C ASP A 181 -7.76 -9.03 -16.79
N ILE A 182 -6.96 -8.49 -15.84
CA ILE A 182 -5.53 -8.25 -16.08
C ILE A 182 -4.78 -9.56 -16.30
N ILE A 183 -4.99 -10.56 -15.44
CA ILE A 183 -4.29 -11.85 -15.55
C ILE A 183 -4.57 -12.53 -16.90
N SER A 184 -5.78 -12.37 -17.43
CA SER A 184 -6.20 -12.99 -18.69
C SER A 184 -5.43 -12.49 -19.91
N ILE A 185 -4.89 -11.26 -19.85
CA ILE A 185 -4.18 -10.63 -20.98
C ILE A 185 -2.68 -10.40 -20.71
N ALA A 186 -2.23 -10.60 -19.47
CA ALA A 186 -0.88 -10.25 -19.05
C ALA A 186 0.19 -11.19 -19.62
N ASN A 187 1.22 -10.63 -20.28
CA ASN A 187 2.48 -11.33 -20.54
C ASN A 187 3.39 -11.31 -19.31
N ILE A 188 3.36 -10.23 -18.55
CA ILE A 188 4.00 -10.09 -17.24
C ILE A 188 2.88 -9.98 -16.20
N LYS A 189 2.74 -10.99 -15.35
CA LYS A 189 1.68 -11.05 -14.33
C LYS A 189 1.87 -9.98 -13.26
N PRO A 190 0.77 -9.43 -12.70
CA PRO A 190 0.86 -8.56 -11.55
C PRO A 190 1.49 -9.29 -10.35
N THR A 191 2.36 -8.59 -9.63
CA THR A 191 3.14 -9.17 -8.52
C THR A 191 2.51 -8.86 -7.17
N VAL A 192 1.92 -7.67 -7.04
CA VAL A 192 1.38 -7.14 -5.79
C VAL A 192 0.01 -6.53 -6.06
N LEU A 193 -0.92 -6.73 -5.12
CA LEU A 193 -2.12 -5.93 -4.97
C LEU A 193 -2.02 -5.09 -3.69
N GLN A 194 -2.06 -3.75 -3.81
CA GLN A 194 -2.11 -2.85 -2.67
C GLN A 194 -3.54 -2.36 -2.44
N ILE A 195 -4.09 -2.62 -1.24
CA ILE A 195 -5.48 -2.30 -0.87
C ILE A 195 -5.59 -1.76 0.53
N GLU A 196 -6.71 -1.08 0.83
CA GLU A 196 -7.08 -0.84 2.22
C GLU A 196 -7.34 -2.17 2.92
N CYS A 197 -6.58 -2.43 3.99
CA CYS A 197 -6.77 -3.65 4.76
C CYS A 197 -6.40 -3.45 6.23
N HIS A 198 -7.34 -3.75 7.11
CA HIS A 198 -7.22 -3.67 8.55
C HIS A 198 -8.35 -4.51 9.19
N PRO A 199 -8.39 -4.75 10.51
CA PRO A 199 -9.40 -5.61 11.11
C PRO A 199 -10.86 -5.26 10.82
N TYR A 200 -11.21 -3.97 10.64
CA TYR A 200 -12.57 -3.58 10.26
C TYR A 200 -12.88 -3.77 8.76
N LEU A 201 -11.85 -4.03 7.94
CA LEU A 201 -11.92 -4.40 6.53
C LEU A 201 -10.88 -5.50 6.26
N ALA A 202 -11.18 -6.72 6.68
CA ALA A 202 -10.21 -7.81 6.74
C ALA A 202 -9.80 -8.37 5.36
N GLN A 203 -10.63 -8.18 4.32
CA GLN A 203 -10.34 -8.54 2.92
C GLN A 203 -10.00 -10.02 2.70
N ASN A 204 -10.55 -10.94 3.51
CA ASN A 204 -10.16 -12.35 3.50
C ASN A 204 -10.35 -13.01 2.12
N GLU A 205 -11.49 -12.75 1.46
CA GLU A 205 -11.80 -13.32 0.13
C GLU A 205 -10.82 -12.80 -0.92
N LEU A 206 -10.60 -11.47 -0.94
CA LEU A 206 -9.69 -10.86 -1.91
C LEU A 206 -8.23 -11.28 -1.68
N ILE A 207 -7.79 -11.39 -0.42
CA ILE A 207 -6.46 -11.93 -0.08
C ILE A 207 -6.34 -13.38 -0.56
N GLY A 208 -7.35 -14.22 -0.30
CA GLY A 208 -7.37 -15.61 -0.77
C GLY A 208 -7.35 -15.72 -2.30
N HIS A 209 -8.05 -14.80 -2.99
CA HIS A 209 -8.01 -14.70 -4.44
C HIS A 209 -6.60 -14.34 -4.96
N CYS A 210 -5.99 -13.31 -4.38
CA CYS A 210 -4.62 -12.91 -4.71
C CYS A 210 -3.61 -14.06 -4.52
N GLN A 211 -3.70 -14.77 -3.39
CA GLN A 211 -2.80 -15.89 -3.08
C GLN A 211 -2.90 -17.02 -4.10
N LYS A 212 -4.11 -17.34 -4.60
CA LYS A 212 -4.31 -18.36 -5.65
C LYS A 212 -3.59 -18.00 -6.94
N HIS A 213 -3.45 -16.71 -7.23
CA HIS A 213 -2.76 -16.19 -8.42
C HIS A 213 -1.27 -15.84 -8.18
N GLY A 214 -0.76 -16.05 -6.94
CA GLY A 214 0.62 -15.75 -6.57
C GLY A 214 0.90 -14.26 -6.38
N LEU A 215 -0.14 -13.43 -6.18
CA LEU A 215 0.02 -12.02 -5.82
C LEU A 215 0.23 -11.88 -4.32
N VAL A 216 1.16 -11.00 -3.96
CA VAL A 216 1.34 -10.55 -2.57
C VAL A 216 0.39 -9.37 -2.31
N VAL A 217 -0.24 -9.35 -1.14
CA VAL A 217 -1.11 -8.24 -0.74
C VAL A 217 -0.36 -7.26 0.16
N THR A 218 -0.48 -5.97 -0.15
CA THR A 218 0.00 -4.86 0.69
C THR A 218 -1.19 -4.11 1.29
N ALA A 219 -1.23 -4.02 2.61
CA ALA A 219 -2.24 -3.28 3.36
C ALA A 219 -1.83 -1.80 3.51
N TYR A 220 -2.53 -0.90 2.86
CA TYR A 220 -2.46 0.51 3.22
C TYR A 220 -3.50 0.83 4.31
N SER A 221 -3.31 1.95 5.02
CA SER A 221 -4.11 2.33 6.20
C SER A 221 -4.27 1.18 7.23
N PRO A 222 -3.22 0.40 7.53
CA PRO A 222 -3.34 -0.76 8.42
C PRO A 222 -3.75 -0.38 9.85
N LEU A 223 -3.63 0.89 10.22
CA LEU A 223 -3.97 1.47 11.53
C LEU A 223 -5.27 2.31 11.50
N GLY A 224 -6.03 2.33 10.39
CA GLY A 224 -7.33 2.97 10.28
C GLY A 224 -7.33 4.45 9.83
N SER A 225 -6.16 5.04 9.51
CA SER A 225 -6.04 6.41 8.93
C SER A 225 -6.91 7.48 9.62
N SER A 226 -6.86 7.57 10.95
CA SER A 226 -7.67 8.47 11.78
C SER A 226 -7.37 9.98 11.58
N ASP A 227 -6.27 10.30 10.88
CA ASP A 227 -5.78 11.65 10.58
C ASP A 227 -6.27 12.22 9.23
N ARG A 228 -7.21 11.56 8.54
CA ARG A 228 -7.74 12.05 7.27
C ARG A 228 -8.75 13.20 7.49
N LEU A 229 -8.76 14.17 6.56
CA LEU A 229 -9.55 15.39 6.67
C LEU A 229 -11.07 15.17 6.63
N TRP A 230 -11.55 14.09 6.01
CA TRP A 230 -12.98 13.76 5.87
C TRP A 230 -13.47 12.70 6.87
N LYS A 231 -12.76 12.54 7.97
CA LYS A 231 -13.17 11.65 9.05
C LYS A 231 -14.47 12.12 9.68
N ALA A 232 -15.46 11.22 9.79
CA ALA A 232 -16.69 11.52 10.52
C ALA A 232 -16.46 11.53 12.04
N PRO A 233 -17.19 12.37 12.80
CA PRO A 233 -17.01 12.49 14.26
C PRO A 233 -17.24 11.18 15.03
N ASP A 234 -18.21 10.38 14.58
CA ASP A 234 -18.68 9.12 15.19
C ASP A 234 -18.05 7.87 14.59
N GLU A 235 -17.05 8.05 13.73
CA GLU A 235 -16.38 6.97 13.05
C GLU A 235 -15.57 6.09 14.02
N PRO A 236 -15.64 4.76 13.89
CA PRO A 236 -14.93 3.84 14.76
C PRO A 236 -13.40 4.03 14.65
N LEU A 237 -12.73 4.16 15.80
CA LEU A 237 -11.28 4.30 15.88
C LEU A 237 -10.64 2.94 16.16
N LEU A 238 -9.95 2.38 15.16
CA LEU A 238 -9.37 1.06 15.24
C LEU A 238 -8.32 0.93 16.36
N LEU A 239 -7.50 1.95 16.59
CA LEU A 239 -6.49 1.97 17.66
C LEU A 239 -7.13 2.05 19.07
N GLU A 240 -8.40 2.43 19.15
CA GLU A 240 -9.16 2.54 20.41
C GLU A 240 -10.05 1.31 20.66
N ASP A 241 -10.09 0.33 19.75
CA ASP A 241 -10.89 -0.89 19.89
C ASP A 241 -10.50 -1.65 21.14
N THR A 242 -11.48 -2.00 21.97
CA THR A 242 -11.29 -2.66 23.27
C THR A 242 -10.64 -4.04 23.16
N ASN A 243 -10.93 -4.78 22.09
CA ASN A 243 -10.30 -6.08 21.83
C ASN A 243 -8.83 -5.92 21.46
N VAL A 244 -8.52 -4.93 20.60
CA VAL A 244 -7.13 -4.63 20.23
C VAL A 244 -6.33 -4.16 21.45
N LYS A 245 -6.89 -3.28 22.30
CA LYS A 245 -6.25 -2.82 23.53
C LYS A 245 -5.99 -3.95 24.54
N ALA A 246 -6.97 -4.84 24.74
CA ALA A 246 -6.81 -5.97 25.65
C ALA A 246 -5.71 -6.96 25.18
N ILE A 247 -5.62 -7.20 23.85
CA ILE A 247 -4.54 -8.01 23.28
C ILE A 247 -3.19 -7.28 23.40
N ALA A 248 -3.17 -5.98 23.20
CA ALA A 248 -1.97 -5.16 23.35
C ALA A 248 -1.41 -5.24 24.82
N GLU A 249 -2.27 -5.10 25.79
CA GLU A 249 -1.92 -5.26 27.21
C GLU A 249 -1.37 -6.66 27.50
N LYS A 250 -2.05 -7.72 27.04
CA LYS A 250 -1.62 -9.13 27.19
C LYS A 250 -0.20 -9.38 26.67
N HIS A 251 0.18 -8.73 25.56
CA HIS A 251 1.50 -8.90 24.93
C HIS A 251 2.53 -7.85 25.34
N GLY A 252 2.18 -6.86 26.17
CA GLY A 252 3.05 -5.73 26.53
C GLY A 252 3.45 -4.89 25.30
N LYS A 253 2.55 -4.76 24.32
CA LYS A 253 2.75 -4.06 23.05
C LYS A 253 1.73 -2.94 22.88
N SER A 254 1.97 -2.02 21.93
CA SER A 254 0.97 -1.02 21.58
C SER A 254 -0.12 -1.59 20.67
N PRO A 255 -1.33 -1.00 20.65
CA PRO A 255 -2.37 -1.36 19.68
C PRO A 255 -1.87 -1.37 18.22
N ALA A 256 -1.04 -0.40 17.83
CA ALA A 256 -0.45 -0.34 16.50
C ALA A 256 0.41 -1.57 16.19
N GLN A 257 1.24 -2.01 17.13
CA GLN A 257 2.06 -3.23 16.94
C GLN A 257 1.19 -4.47 16.82
N ILE A 258 0.09 -4.59 17.55
CA ILE A 258 -0.86 -5.72 17.41
C ILE A 258 -1.48 -5.74 16.00
N LEU A 259 -1.94 -4.60 15.49
CA LEU A 259 -2.54 -4.49 14.17
C LEU A 259 -1.54 -4.83 13.06
N LEU A 260 -0.31 -4.34 13.16
CA LEU A 260 0.75 -4.64 12.19
C LEU A 260 1.17 -6.11 12.27
N ARG A 261 1.31 -6.67 13.47
CA ARG A 261 1.63 -8.09 13.66
C ARG A 261 0.55 -9.00 13.09
N TRP A 262 -0.72 -8.64 13.23
CA TRP A 262 -1.83 -9.36 12.63
C TRP A 262 -1.72 -9.43 11.10
N GLN A 263 -1.32 -8.34 10.44
CA GLN A 263 -1.06 -8.35 8.99
C GLN A 263 0.13 -9.27 8.64
N VAL A 264 1.25 -9.10 9.34
CA VAL A 264 2.46 -9.90 9.12
C VAL A 264 2.19 -11.40 9.25
N GLN A 265 1.42 -11.81 10.26
CA GLN A 265 1.08 -13.23 10.46
C GLN A 265 0.11 -13.80 9.43
N ARG A 266 -0.60 -12.95 8.67
CA ARG A 266 -1.42 -13.33 7.52
C ARG A 266 -0.64 -13.36 6.21
N GLY A 267 0.68 -13.06 6.24
CA GLY A 267 1.50 -12.91 5.03
C GLY A 267 1.19 -11.63 4.24
N VAL A 268 0.61 -10.63 4.90
CA VAL A 268 0.25 -9.34 4.29
C VAL A 268 1.29 -8.30 4.65
N VAL A 269 1.83 -7.62 3.64
CA VAL A 269 2.74 -6.48 3.81
C VAL A 269 1.95 -5.30 4.38
N ALA A 270 2.50 -4.56 5.32
CA ALA A 270 1.83 -3.38 5.89
C ALA A 270 2.71 -2.12 5.75
N ILE A 271 2.08 -1.01 5.36
CA ILE A 271 2.76 0.28 5.13
C ILE A 271 2.16 1.40 6.02
N PRO A 272 2.33 1.30 7.36
CA PRO A 272 1.89 2.37 8.25
C PRO A 272 2.60 3.69 7.93
N LYS A 273 1.86 4.79 7.91
CA LYS A 273 2.42 6.14 7.79
C LYS A 273 2.69 6.70 9.18
N SER A 274 3.87 7.25 9.38
CA SER A 274 4.18 8.10 10.52
C SER A 274 5.29 9.09 10.18
N VAL A 275 5.24 10.29 10.77
CA VAL A 275 6.35 11.26 10.79
C VAL A 275 7.00 11.37 12.17
N ASN A 276 6.44 10.69 13.16
CA ASN A 276 6.97 10.67 14.54
C ASN A 276 8.07 9.59 14.66
N PRO A 277 9.31 9.93 15.00
CA PRO A 277 10.44 8.99 15.05
C PRO A 277 10.20 7.81 16.00
N ALA A 278 9.59 8.06 17.17
CA ALA A 278 9.33 6.99 18.14
C ALA A 278 8.28 5.99 17.61
N ARG A 279 7.21 6.46 16.94
CA ARG A 279 6.22 5.58 16.32
C ARG A 279 6.79 4.83 15.10
N ILE A 280 7.66 5.46 14.30
CA ILE A 280 8.37 4.80 13.20
C ILE A 280 9.17 3.62 13.76
N ALA A 281 10.00 3.84 14.79
CA ALA A 281 10.77 2.78 15.41
C ALA A 281 9.87 1.68 16.00
N GLN A 282 8.80 2.06 16.71
CA GLN A 282 7.88 1.12 17.34
C GLN A 282 7.13 0.24 16.33
N ASN A 283 6.71 0.80 15.19
CA ASN A 283 6.00 0.08 14.14
C ASN A 283 6.85 -1.03 13.50
N LEU A 284 8.17 -0.95 13.54
CA LEU A 284 9.06 -2.01 13.06
C LEU A 284 9.23 -3.14 14.08
N GLN A 285 9.00 -2.90 15.37
CA GLN A 285 9.18 -3.87 16.45
C GLN A 285 7.98 -4.83 16.56
N VAL A 286 7.73 -5.58 15.49
CA VAL A 286 6.59 -6.51 15.37
C VAL A 286 7.02 -7.95 15.07
N PHE A 287 8.34 -8.20 14.99
CA PHE A 287 8.89 -9.53 14.70
C PHE A 287 9.33 -10.30 15.94
N ASP A 288 9.37 -9.65 17.11
CA ASP A 288 9.85 -10.17 18.39
C ASP A 288 8.77 -10.88 19.23
N PHE A 289 7.52 -10.89 18.78
CA PHE A 289 6.40 -11.57 19.43
C PHE A 289 5.48 -12.26 18.43
N THR A 290 4.57 -13.11 18.91
CA THR A 290 3.59 -13.83 18.07
C THR A 290 2.23 -13.76 18.71
N LEU A 291 1.20 -13.35 17.93
CA LEU A 291 -0.21 -13.45 18.32
C LEU A 291 -0.62 -14.92 18.32
N THR A 292 -1.37 -15.35 19.34
CA THR A 292 -1.94 -16.69 19.41
C THR A 292 -3.03 -16.85 18.35
N GLU A 293 -3.42 -18.10 18.05
CA GLU A 293 -4.55 -18.37 17.14
C GLU A 293 -5.85 -17.70 17.62
N ASP A 294 -6.05 -17.66 18.95
CA ASP A 294 -7.20 -17.00 19.55
C ASP A 294 -7.16 -15.48 19.35
N ASP A 295 -5.98 -14.85 19.56
CA ASP A 295 -5.78 -13.43 19.29
C ASP A 295 -6.05 -13.11 17.80
N MET A 296 -5.54 -13.95 16.89
CA MET A 296 -5.76 -13.80 15.43
C MET A 296 -7.25 -13.91 15.07
N LYS A 297 -7.96 -14.88 15.62
CA LYS A 297 -9.40 -15.03 15.42
C LYS A 297 -10.18 -13.86 15.99
N ARG A 298 -9.85 -13.43 17.21
CA ARG A 298 -10.51 -12.30 17.89
C ARG A 298 -10.33 -11.01 17.11
N ILE A 299 -9.15 -10.72 16.59
CA ILE A 299 -8.91 -9.56 15.73
C ILE A 299 -9.66 -9.71 14.40
N GLY A 300 -9.61 -10.88 13.77
CA GLY A 300 -10.30 -11.17 12.51
C GLY A 300 -11.82 -11.05 12.60
N SER A 301 -12.42 -11.33 13.78
CA SER A 301 -13.85 -11.18 14.02
C SER A 301 -14.33 -9.73 14.09
N LEU A 302 -13.43 -8.76 14.14
CA LEU A 302 -13.76 -7.33 14.12
C LEU A 302 -14.20 -6.84 12.74
N ASN A 303 -14.16 -7.67 11.70
CA ASN A 303 -14.52 -7.27 10.34
C ASN A 303 -15.96 -6.74 10.28
N LYS A 304 -16.10 -5.56 9.73
CA LYS A 304 -17.39 -4.84 9.56
C LYS A 304 -17.62 -4.46 8.10
N ASN A 305 -16.70 -4.83 7.20
CA ASN A 305 -16.61 -4.31 5.83
C ASN A 305 -16.57 -2.77 5.80
N TRP A 306 -15.97 -2.17 6.82
CA TRP A 306 -15.87 -0.73 7.00
C TRP A 306 -14.64 -0.19 6.26
N ARG A 307 -14.89 0.60 5.22
CA ARG A 307 -13.84 1.23 4.41
C ARG A 307 -13.66 2.70 4.83
N TYR A 308 -12.44 3.08 5.22
CA TYR A 308 -12.11 4.46 5.57
C TYR A 308 -11.77 5.30 4.34
N ILE A 309 -11.16 4.69 3.31
CA ILE A 309 -10.65 5.40 2.14
C ILE A 309 -11.64 5.24 0.98
N VAL A 310 -12.71 6.01 1.07
CA VAL A 310 -13.65 6.22 -0.04
C VAL A 310 -13.66 7.73 -0.32
N PRO A 311 -13.09 8.18 -1.45
CA PRO A 311 -13.23 9.59 -1.85
C PRO A 311 -14.72 9.95 -1.98
N LYS A 312 -15.13 11.02 -1.32
CA LYS A 312 -16.53 11.45 -1.29
C LYS A 312 -16.68 12.87 -1.82
N ILE A 313 -17.83 13.12 -2.43
CA ILE A 313 -18.32 14.47 -2.78
C ILE A 313 -19.66 14.71 -2.10
N LYS A 314 -20.02 15.97 -1.92
CA LYS A 314 -21.30 16.35 -1.37
C LYS A 314 -22.29 16.61 -2.51
N VAL A 315 -23.36 15.82 -2.58
CA VAL A 315 -24.48 15.96 -3.53
C VAL A 315 -25.77 16.06 -2.71
N ASP A 316 -26.57 17.09 -2.93
CA ASP A 316 -27.86 17.31 -2.24
C ASP A 316 -27.77 17.17 -0.70
N ASN A 317 -26.71 17.75 -0.11
CA ASN A 317 -26.37 17.66 1.31
C ASN A 317 -25.93 16.30 1.83
N GLU A 318 -25.83 15.26 1.01
CA GLU A 318 -25.32 13.93 1.37
C GLU A 318 -23.90 13.70 0.85
N PHE A 319 -23.10 12.94 1.60
CA PHE A 319 -21.76 12.52 1.16
C PHE A 319 -21.88 11.18 0.42
N VAL A 320 -21.68 11.22 -0.90
CA VAL A 320 -21.69 10.03 -1.78
C VAL A 320 -20.28 9.69 -2.25
N PRO A 321 -19.99 8.41 -2.56
CA PRO A 321 -18.71 8.06 -3.17
C PRO A 321 -18.51 8.81 -4.49
N ARG A 322 -17.41 9.55 -4.61
CA ARG A 322 -17.12 10.44 -5.73
C ARG A 322 -17.09 9.70 -7.08
N ASP A 323 -16.46 8.54 -7.11
CA ASP A 323 -16.11 7.83 -8.34
C ASP A 323 -17.06 6.67 -8.65
N ALA A 324 -18.15 6.48 -7.87
CA ALA A 324 -19.06 5.32 -7.96
C ALA A 324 -19.76 5.14 -9.33
N GLN A 325 -19.88 6.21 -10.12
CA GLN A 325 -20.48 6.16 -11.46
C GLN A 325 -19.49 5.73 -12.56
N HIS A 326 -18.21 5.65 -12.25
CA HIS A 326 -17.22 5.20 -13.24
C HIS A 326 -17.36 3.68 -13.45
N PRO A 327 -17.35 3.16 -14.70
CA PRO A 327 -17.52 1.73 -14.97
C PRO A 327 -16.43 0.86 -14.35
N HIS A 328 -15.25 1.41 -14.12
CA HIS A 328 -14.13 0.72 -13.46
C HIS A 328 -14.04 1.02 -11.96
N TYR A 329 -15.09 1.57 -11.32
CA TYR A 329 -15.08 1.79 -9.88
C TYR A 329 -15.02 0.43 -9.13
N PRO A 330 -14.00 0.20 -8.27
CA PRO A 330 -13.73 -1.15 -7.78
C PRO A 330 -14.65 -1.62 -6.67
N PHE A 331 -15.35 -0.71 -5.98
CA PHE A 331 -16.06 -1.04 -4.76
C PHE A 331 -17.56 -1.32 -4.97
N ASN A 332 -18.01 -1.45 -6.22
CA ASN A 332 -19.35 -1.93 -6.55
C ASN A 332 -19.45 -3.46 -6.52
N ASP A 333 -18.31 -4.15 -6.63
CA ASP A 333 -18.22 -5.61 -6.53
C ASP A 333 -17.93 -6.02 -5.07
N PRO A 334 -18.30 -7.25 -4.63
CA PRO A 334 -18.15 -7.71 -3.24
C PRO A 334 -16.70 -7.70 -2.73
N TYR A 335 -15.75 -8.06 -3.59
CA TYR A 335 -14.32 -8.05 -3.31
C TYR A 335 -13.50 -8.04 -4.61
#